data_14af71da0e17df4c5739b3618a096c3b
#
_entry.id   14af71da0e17df4c5739b3618a096c3b
#
_cell.length_a   1.000
_cell.length_b   1.000
_cell.length_c   1.000
_cell.angle_alpha   90.00
_cell.angle_beta   90.00
_cell.angle_gamma   90.00
#
_symmetry.space_group_name_H-M   'P 1'
#
loop_
_entity.id
_entity.type
_entity.pdbx_description
1 polymer ?
#
loop_
_entity_poly.entity_id
_entity_poly.type
_entity_poly.pdbx_seq_one_letter_code
_entity_poly.pdbx_strand_id
1 'polypeptide(L)'
;MKLRRDIFIPALTACAAAWCGCGAQTRTIDLCGRVTASGKGVAGVAVTDGRTIVRTDSTGYYLMPTTSEADLVYISLPDGYEVPAKEDAAACRYRRIGDPGAGYDFTLEPTARPSERHRVVVIADPQVYFDCELDSLRRAAADIRRLASDGIPTVGLVCGDIIGDITRRPPLFDAVHEALAASGIPLFYVAGNHDMDLGVRTNDYAKRSFRDHFGPTCYSFDRGRVHFVVLDDCFYIGRSYLYVGYLDEGQLRWLEQDLAGVEPGRTVVVAMHIPTWSRTARRGEWGREESNKVLNNRQALYRLLEPYNAHLLTAHEHYNENYPLRANLYEHVHAPLSTLFWQTPRSMDGVPAGYGVYEFAGDSVTWYYKAVDYDRSRQFTAYGVGEDPQRPDAVTVNVWNRDPDWQVCWFENGEPRGAMTPCEGYDAAISDYVRRHGTTFKHRNIGADRTEHLYYAVPSSPDAAIRIEVRDRFGNLSVWESGTGYLTSRHQTQPTQ
;
A
#
# COMPACT_ATOMS: atom_id res chain seq x y z
N MET A 1 44.22 31.67 -73.31
CA MET A 1 43.16 32.61 -72.93
C MET A 1 42.59 32.09 -71.60
N LYS A 2 43.13 32.63 -70.48
CA LYS A 2 42.77 32.18 -69.10
C LYS A 2 41.83 33.23 -68.54
N LEU A 3 40.57 32.85 -68.29
CA LEU A 3 39.63 33.65 -67.49
C LEU A 3 39.86 33.38 -66.01
N ARG A 4 40.20 34.39 -65.25
CA ARG A 4 40.17 34.44 -63.77
C ARG A 4 38.71 34.70 -63.38
N ARG A 5 38.17 33.85 -62.48
CA ARG A 5 36.94 34.12 -61.73
C ARG A 5 37.32 34.69 -60.36
N ASP A 6 36.97 35.93 -60.15
CA ASP A 6 37.04 36.56 -58.83
C ASP A 6 35.86 36.11 -57.99
N ILE A 7 36.15 35.50 -56.85
CA ILE A 7 35.13 35.08 -55.90
C ILE A 7 34.97 36.21 -54.89
N PHE A 8 33.82 36.87 -54.92
CA PHE A 8 33.40 37.80 -53.86
C PHE A 8 32.90 37.00 -52.69
N ILE A 9 33.52 37.14 -51.50
CA ILE A 9 33.07 36.65 -50.21
C ILE A 9 32.35 37.80 -49.50
N PRO A 10 31.02 37.71 -49.26
CA PRO A 10 30.38 38.70 -48.41
C PRO A 10 30.75 38.45 -46.94
N ALA A 11 31.22 39.51 -46.25
CA ALA A 11 31.47 39.50 -44.82
C ALA A 11 30.14 39.26 -44.05
N LEU A 12 30.00 38.07 -43.40
CA LEU A 12 28.95 37.83 -42.46
C LEU A 12 29.25 38.59 -41.15
N THR A 13 28.50 39.65 -40.95
CA THR A 13 28.43 40.34 -39.65
C THR A 13 27.72 39.42 -38.65
N ALA A 14 28.47 38.84 -37.70
CA ALA A 14 27.91 38.04 -36.60
C ALA A 14 27.15 38.94 -35.66
N CYS A 15 25.82 38.98 -35.75
CA CYS A 15 24.98 39.45 -34.66
C CYS A 15 25.04 38.43 -33.51
N ALA A 16 25.82 38.72 -32.47
CA ALA A 16 25.75 38.05 -31.21
C ALA A 16 24.40 38.39 -30.54
N ALA A 17 23.39 37.56 -30.80
CA ALA A 17 22.17 37.57 -30.00
C ALA A 17 22.53 37.07 -28.61
N ALA A 18 22.61 38.01 -27.67
CA ALA A 18 22.64 37.66 -26.25
C ALA A 18 21.33 36.95 -25.93
N TRP A 19 21.35 35.64 -25.89
CA TRP A 19 20.30 34.84 -25.24
C TRP A 19 20.38 35.13 -23.74
N CYS A 20 19.60 36.10 -23.27
CA CYS A 20 19.21 36.16 -21.88
C CYS A 20 18.40 34.88 -21.60
N GLY A 21 19.07 33.81 -21.22
CA GLY A 21 18.45 32.66 -20.61
C GLY A 21 17.84 33.12 -19.28
N CYS A 22 16.53 33.42 -19.29
CA CYS A 22 15.74 33.41 -18.05
C CYS A 22 15.60 31.95 -17.62
N GLY A 23 16.69 31.35 -17.19
CA GLY A 23 16.61 30.23 -16.26
C GLY A 23 16.16 30.84 -14.94
N ALA A 24 14.96 30.47 -14.48
CA ALA A 24 14.57 30.78 -13.12
C ALA A 24 15.66 30.17 -12.21
N GLN A 25 16.51 31.02 -11.64
CA GLN A 25 17.49 30.57 -10.65
C GLN A 25 16.70 30.09 -9.46
N THR A 26 16.74 28.77 -9.22
CA THR A 26 16.18 28.16 -8.01
C THR A 26 16.86 28.85 -6.81
N ARG A 27 16.11 29.70 -6.11
CA ARG A 27 16.64 30.40 -4.93
C ARG A 27 16.72 29.40 -3.78
N THR A 28 17.87 29.30 -3.16
CA THR A 28 18.03 28.65 -1.87
C THR A 28 17.40 29.52 -0.78
N ILE A 29 16.59 28.92 0.06
CA ILE A 29 15.88 29.53 1.18
C ILE A 29 16.23 28.72 2.41
N ASP A 30 16.49 29.35 3.54
CA ASP A 30 16.70 28.66 4.81
C ASP A 30 15.37 28.60 5.57
N LEU A 31 14.87 27.37 5.82
CA LEU A 31 13.73 27.13 6.69
C LEU A 31 14.24 26.81 8.09
N CYS A 32 13.61 27.34 9.10
CA CYS A 32 13.94 27.04 10.49
C CYS A 32 12.68 26.85 11.34
N GLY A 33 12.85 26.18 12.48
CA GLY A 33 11.77 25.98 13.44
C GLY A 33 12.22 25.10 14.60
N ARG A 34 11.25 24.71 15.41
CA ARG A 34 11.48 23.82 16.56
C ARG A 34 10.49 22.67 16.56
N VAL A 35 10.98 21.51 16.96
CA VAL A 35 10.13 20.36 17.31
C VAL A 35 10.11 20.25 18.84
N THR A 36 8.91 20.29 19.42
CA THR A 36 8.74 20.29 20.87
C THR A 36 7.73 19.24 21.32
N ALA A 37 7.89 18.74 22.53
CA ALA A 37 6.89 17.91 23.21
C ALA A 37 6.80 18.37 24.67
N SER A 38 5.57 18.58 25.16
CA SER A 38 5.32 19.07 26.52
C SER A 38 6.16 20.32 26.86
N GLY A 39 6.34 21.23 25.87
CA GLY A 39 7.12 22.47 26.02
C GLY A 39 8.64 22.30 26.01
N LYS A 40 9.17 21.10 25.79
CA LYS A 40 10.62 20.81 25.70
C LYS A 40 11.00 20.47 24.26
N GLY A 41 12.21 20.85 23.86
CA GLY A 41 12.74 20.47 22.56
C GLY A 41 12.94 18.96 22.45
N VAL A 42 12.63 18.41 21.27
CA VAL A 42 12.86 17.00 20.92
C VAL A 42 14.04 16.93 19.96
N ALA A 43 15.13 16.30 20.39
CA ALA A 43 16.36 16.15 19.63
C ALA A 43 16.27 14.99 18.62
N GLY A 44 17.00 15.09 17.50
CA GLY A 44 17.17 14.01 16.53
C GLY A 44 15.99 13.76 15.61
N VAL A 45 14.91 14.56 15.70
CA VAL A 45 13.76 14.44 14.77
C VAL A 45 14.18 14.81 13.37
N ALA A 46 13.91 13.96 12.41
CA ALA A 46 14.14 14.26 11.00
C ALA A 46 13.09 15.25 10.50
N VAL A 47 13.55 16.34 9.92
CA VAL A 47 12.73 17.37 9.26
C VAL A 47 13.13 17.44 7.80
N THR A 48 12.16 17.53 6.91
CA THR A 48 12.38 17.42 5.48
C THR A 48 11.44 18.29 4.67
N ASP A 49 11.85 18.62 3.44
CA ASP A 49 11.03 19.23 2.39
C ASP A 49 10.67 18.24 1.26
N GLY A 50 10.95 16.92 1.48
CA GLY A 50 10.82 15.89 0.47
C GLY A 50 12.06 15.69 -0.42
N ARG A 51 13.13 16.47 -0.18
CA ARG A 51 14.41 16.38 -0.93
C ARG A 51 15.60 16.33 0.00
N THR A 52 15.60 17.18 1.02
CA THR A 52 16.66 17.31 2.02
C THR A 52 16.14 16.87 3.37
N ILE A 53 16.97 16.19 4.15
CA ILE A 53 16.67 15.82 5.54
C ILE A 53 17.69 16.47 6.46
N VAL A 54 17.22 17.16 7.49
CA VAL A 54 18.03 17.64 8.61
C VAL A 54 17.48 17.05 9.91
N ARG A 55 18.28 17.08 10.97
CA ARG A 55 17.84 16.63 12.30
C ARG A 55 17.86 17.76 13.30
N THR A 56 16.87 17.77 14.19
CA THR A 56 16.81 18.74 15.29
C THR A 56 17.98 18.55 16.24
N ASP A 57 18.50 19.66 16.77
CA ASP A 57 19.52 19.69 17.84
C ASP A 57 18.93 19.33 19.23
N SER A 58 19.78 19.42 20.27
CA SER A 58 19.38 19.14 21.66
C SER A 58 18.28 20.07 22.21
N THR A 59 18.02 21.21 21.56
CA THR A 59 16.97 22.17 21.92
C THR A 59 15.70 21.99 21.06
N GLY A 60 15.69 21.00 20.16
CA GLY A 60 14.64 20.79 19.19
C GLY A 60 14.71 21.73 17.98
N TYR A 61 15.71 22.58 17.88
CA TYR A 61 15.86 23.52 16.78
C TYR A 61 16.41 22.84 15.53
N TYR A 62 15.96 23.27 14.36
CA TYR A 62 16.50 22.87 13.06
C TYR A 62 16.67 24.07 12.13
N LEU A 63 17.64 23.96 11.22
CA LEU A 63 17.86 24.86 10.10
C LEU A 63 18.07 24.01 8.85
N MET A 64 17.23 24.21 7.83
CA MET A 64 17.22 23.40 6.62
C MET A 64 17.32 24.28 5.37
N PRO A 65 18.35 24.13 4.54
CA PRO A 65 18.37 24.74 3.22
C PRO A 65 17.33 24.06 2.31
N THR A 66 16.46 24.83 1.68
CA THR A 66 15.46 24.36 0.74
C THR A 66 15.47 25.20 -0.54
N THR A 67 14.65 24.85 -1.49
CA THR A 67 14.50 25.59 -2.74
C THR A 67 13.11 26.22 -2.83
N SER A 68 12.98 27.26 -3.67
CA SER A 68 11.69 27.91 -3.93
C SER A 68 10.65 27.01 -4.59
N GLU A 69 11.00 25.76 -4.93
CA GLU A 69 10.10 24.77 -5.50
C GLU A 69 9.47 23.85 -4.45
N ALA A 70 9.93 23.90 -3.19
CA ALA A 70 9.38 23.09 -2.12
C ALA A 70 8.06 23.70 -1.62
N ASP A 71 7.01 22.90 -1.57
CA ASP A 71 5.66 23.29 -1.13
C ASP A 71 5.43 23.06 0.36
N LEU A 72 6.09 22.03 0.91
CA LEU A 72 5.84 21.52 2.25
C LEU A 72 7.16 21.35 3.03
N VAL A 73 7.10 21.59 4.33
CA VAL A 73 8.09 21.13 5.30
C VAL A 73 7.38 20.23 6.31
N TYR A 74 7.97 19.10 6.65
CA TYR A 74 7.35 18.10 7.50
C TYR A 74 8.36 17.29 8.30
N ILE A 75 7.86 16.53 9.26
CA ILE A 75 8.67 15.70 10.14
C ILE A 75 8.45 14.21 9.87
N SER A 76 9.52 13.42 9.96
CA SER A 76 9.41 11.99 10.22
C SER A 76 9.02 11.82 11.69
N LEU A 77 7.83 11.26 11.94
CA LEU A 77 7.32 11.10 13.31
C LEU A 77 8.15 10.04 14.06
N PRO A 78 8.90 10.42 15.10
CA PRO A 78 9.74 9.46 15.82
C PRO A 78 8.92 8.54 16.72
N ASP A 79 9.46 7.37 17.03
CA ASP A 79 8.85 6.48 18.04
C ASP A 79 8.71 7.18 19.39
N GLY A 80 7.68 6.80 20.13
CA GLY A 80 7.35 7.38 21.44
C GLY A 80 6.57 8.69 21.37
N TYR A 81 6.22 9.16 20.17
CA TYR A 81 5.43 10.38 19.99
C TYR A 81 4.24 10.17 19.04
N GLU A 82 3.24 11.03 19.23
CA GLU A 82 2.08 11.17 18.38
C GLU A 82 1.88 12.65 18.05
N VAL A 83 1.09 12.93 17.00
CA VAL A 83 0.62 14.28 16.73
C VAL A 83 -0.65 14.55 17.52
N PRO A 84 -0.90 15.80 17.99
CA PRO A 84 -2.08 16.15 18.77
C PRO A 84 -3.38 15.74 18.06
N ALA A 85 -4.25 14.98 18.78
CA ALA A 85 -5.49 14.44 18.21
C ALA A 85 -6.58 15.49 17.96
N LYS A 86 -6.41 16.73 18.46
CA LYS A 86 -7.40 17.81 18.34
C LYS A 86 -7.35 18.56 17.02
N GLU A 87 -6.28 18.40 16.28
CA GLU A 87 -6.08 18.94 14.96
C GLU A 87 -6.06 17.79 13.97
N ASP A 88 -6.35 18.02 12.71
CA ASP A 88 -6.20 17.02 11.68
C ASP A 88 -4.81 16.40 11.79
N ALA A 89 -4.74 15.11 12.12
CA ALA A 89 -3.49 14.41 12.40
C ALA A 89 -2.53 14.43 11.20
N ALA A 90 -3.06 14.55 10.00
CA ALA A 90 -2.28 14.79 8.79
C ALA A 90 -1.67 16.19 8.81
N ALA A 91 -2.45 17.24 9.11
CA ALA A 91 -2.02 18.63 9.10
C ALA A 91 -0.95 18.96 10.18
N CYS A 92 -0.88 18.19 11.27
CA CYS A 92 0.10 18.46 12.32
C CYS A 92 1.52 17.99 11.99
N ARG A 93 1.70 17.10 11.02
CA ARG A 93 3.01 16.58 10.61
C ARG A 93 3.70 17.41 9.55
N TYR A 94 2.98 18.30 8.87
CA TYR A 94 3.53 19.15 7.82
C TYR A 94 3.05 20.60 7.93
N ARG A 95 3.78 21.49 7.29
CA ARG A 95 3.42 22.91 7.11
C ARG A 95 3.63 23.29 5.67
N ARG A 96 2.74 24.13 5.13
CA ARG A 96 2.98 24.76 3.82
C ARG A 96 4.06 25.81 3.93
N ILE A 97 5.00 25.77 3.01
CA ILE A 97 6.03 26.79 2.89
C ILE A 97 5.38 28.02 2.25
N GLY A 98 5.30 29.11 3.00
CA GLY A 98 4.78 30.39 2.55
C GLY A 98 5.80 31.49 2.66
N ASP A 99 5.88 32.14 3.83
CA ASP A 99 6.87 33.19 4.09
C ASP A 99 8.22 32.60 4.49
N PRO A 100 9.31 32.87 3.75
CA PRO A 100 10.65 32.39 4.11
C PRO A 100 11.16 32.88 5.49
N GLY A 101 10.55 33.92 6.05
CA GLY A 101 10.87 34.43 7.40
C GLY A 101 10.04 33.82 8.52
N ALA A 102 9.04 32.99 8.20
CA ALA A 102 8.23 32.32 9.20
C ALA A 102 8.98 31.14 9.84
N GLY A 103 8.80 30.96 11.15
CA GLY A 103 9.22 29.75 11.84
C GLY A 103 8.23 28.61 11.56
N TYR A 104 8.72 27.42 11.25
CA TYR A 104 7.92 26.22 11.01
C TYR A 104 8.05 25.26 12.20
N ASP A 105 7.26 25.52 13.25
CA ASP A 105 7.30 24.74 14.48
C ASP A 105 6.35 23.54 14.41
N PHE A 106 6.78 22.45 15.08
CA PHE A 106 6.00 21.21 15.26
C PHE A 106 5.87 20.89 16.74
N THR A 107 4.67 20.46 17.13
CA THR A 107 4.39 19.99 18.49
C THR A 107 4.02 18.52 18.45
N LEU A 108 4.66 17.73 19.30
CA LEU A 108 4.43 16.31 19.47
C LEU A 108 3.84 16.04 20.86
N GLU A 109 3.04 14.98 20.96
CA GLU A 109 2.55 14.45 22.23
C GLU A 109 3.28 13.13 22.54
N PRO A 110 3.85 12.93 23.73
CA PRO A 110 4.40 11.64 24.10
C PRO A 110 3.32 10.56 24.08
N THR A 111 3.63 9.40 23.52
CA THR A 111 2.68 8.27 23.52
C THR A 111 2.47 7.74 24.94
N ALA A 112 1.23 7.41 25.26
CA ALA A 112 0.88 6.82 26.55
C ALA A 112 1.28 5.33 26.67
N ARG A 113 1.62 4.68 25.55
CA ARG A 113 1.89 3.23 25.49
C ARG A 113 3.19 2.95 24.72
N PRO A 114 4.01 1.98 25.17
CA PRO A 114 5.17 1.53 24.43
C PRO A 114 4.76 0.99 23.05
N SER A 115 5.51 1.32 22.01
CA SER A 115 5.26 0.89 20.62
C SER A 115 6.00 -0.39 20.22
N GLU A 116 6.73 -1.04 21.16
CA GLU A 116 7.45 -2.30 20.84
C GLU A 116 6.54 -3.40 20.30
N ARG A 117 5.29 -3.44 20.78
CA ARG A 117 4.24 -4.26 20.21
C ARG A 117 3.17 -3.36 19.63
N HIS A 118 3.01 -3.40 18.34
CA HIS A 118 2.02 -2.60 17.64
C HIS A 118 1.45 -3.33 16.42
N ARG A 119 0.39 -2.79 15.87
CA ARG A 119 -0.31 -3.34 14.72
C ARG A 119 -0.44 -2.31 13.61
N VAL A 120 -0.26 -2.76 12.37
CA VAL A 120 -0.56 -1.97 11.18
C VAL A 120 -1.67 -2.68 10.40
N VAL A 121 -2.71 -1.93 10.06
CA VAL A 121 -3.79 -2.37 9.16
C VAL A 121 -3.53 -1.76 7.80
N VAL A 122 -3.51 -2.60 6.75
CA VAL A 122 -3.30 -2.16 5.37
C VAL A 122 -4.62 -2.20 4.62
N ILE A 123 -5.09 -1.03 4.21
CA ILE A 123 -6.32 -0.82 3.47
C ILE A 123 -5.93 -0.49 2.03
N ALA A 124 -6.12 -1.44 1.11
CA ALA A 124 -5.81 -1.25 -0.30
C ALA A 124 -7.05 -0.80 -1.07
N ASP A 125 -6.87 0.10 -2.03
CA ASP A 125 -7.83 0.46 -3.06
C ASP A 125 -9.28 0.61 -2.53
N PRO A 126 -9.57 1.51 -1.56
CA PRO A 126 -10.95 1.79 -1.17
C PRO A 126 -11.76 2.33 -2.35
N GLN A 127 -11.15 3.03 -3.27
CA GLN A 127 -11.57 3.39 -4.63
C GLN A 127 -13.06 3.72 -4.76
N VAL A 128 -13.52 4.66 -3.92
CA VAL A 128 -14.92 5.10 -3.87
C VAL A 128 -15.24 6.01 -5.06
N TYR A 129 -16.27 5.68 -5.82
CA TYR A 129 -16.79 6.49 -6.92
C TYR A 129 -18.08 7.24 -6.56
N PHE A 130 -18.90 6.65 -5.68
CA PHE A 130 -20.25 7.14 -5.37
C PHE A 130 -20.52 7.14 -3.87
N ASP A 131 -21.29 8.08 -3.39
CA ASP A 131 -21.63 8.25 -1.96
C ASP A 131 -22.29 7.00 -1.35
N CYS A 132 -23.02 6.22 -2.15
CA CYS A 132 -23.65 4.98 -1.68
C CYS A 132 -22.66 3.87 -1.30
N GLU A 133 -21.39 4.00 -1.70
CA GLU A 133 -20.33 3.05 -1.37
C GLU A 133 -19.71 3.34 0.01
N LEU A 134 -19.87 4.56 0.51
CA LEU A 134 -19.36 4.98 1.82
C LEU A 134 -19.91 4.15 2.99
N ASP A 135 -21.12 3.60 2.87
CA ASP A 135 -21.68 2.74 3.94
C ASP A 135 -20.91 1.43 4.08
N SER A 136 -20.48 0.85 2.96
CA SER A 136 -19.61 -0.33 2.98
C SER A 136 -18.23 -0.01 3.56
N LEU A 137 -17.71 1.17 3.26
CA LEU A 137 -16.45 1.66 3.83
C LEU A 137 -16.56 1.88 5.34
N ARG A 138 -17.65 2.48 5.83
CA ARG A 138 -17.93 2.64 7.28
C ARG A 138 -18.06 1.30 7.99
N ARG A 139 -18.64 0.29 7.33
CA ARG A 139 -18.71 -1.08 7.86
C ARG A 139 -17.32 -1.69 8.03
N ALA A 140 -16.42 -1.50 7.08
CA ALA A 140 -15.03 -1.91 7.20
C ALA A 140 -14.30 -1.16 8.32
N ALA A 141 -14.50 0.15 8.43
CA ALA A 141 -13.95 0.96 9.53
C ALA A 141 -14.45 0.48 10.91
N ALA A 142 -15.72 0.09 11.02
CA ALA A 142 -16.27 -0.49 12.25
C ALA A 142 -15.64 -1.84 12.59
N ASP A 143 -15.30 -2.67 11.59
CA ASP A 143 -14.57 -3.93 11.78
C ASP A 143 -13.15 -3.68 12.27
N ILE A 144 -12.43 -2.71 11.70
CA ILE A 144 -11.10 -2.27 12.15
C ILE A 144 -11.17 -1.75 13.59
N ARG A 145 -12.19 -0.97 13.95
CA ARG A 145 -12.39 -0.51 15.33
C ARG A 145 -12.54 -1.69 16.31
N ARG A 146 -13.30 -2.71 15.94
CA ARG A 146 -13.44 -3.94 16.76
C ARG A 146 -12.08 -4.64 16.92
N LEU A 147 -11.31 -4.76 15.84
CA LEU A 147 -9.96 -5.33 15.89
C LEU A 147 -9.04 -4.55 16.85
N ALA A 148 -9.05 -3.22 16.76
CA ALA A 148 -8.20 -2.34 17.58
C ALA A 148 -8.65 -2.24 19.05
N SER A 149 -9.82 -2.76 19.40
CA SER A 149 -10.35 -2.69 20.78
C SER A 149 -9.65 -3.61 21.77
N ASP A 150 -8.76 -4.49 21.32
CA ASP A 150 -7.93 -5.36 22.17
C ASP A 150 -6.79 -4.62 22.89
N GLY A 151 -6.63 -3.33 22.59
CA GLY A 151 -5.66 -2.44 23.24
C GLY A 151 -4.25 -2.47 22.65
N ILE A 152 -3.99 -3.23 21.59
CA ILE A 152 -2.72 -3.16 20.85
C ILE A 152 -2.69 -1.83 20.08
N PRO A 153 -1.65 -0.98 20.25
CA PRO A 153 -1.50 0.25 19.47
C PRO A 153 -1.59 -0.07 17.98
N THR A 154 -2.58 0.52 17.31
CA THR A 154 -2.89 0.19 15.91
C THR A 154 -2.89 1.46 15.06
N VAL A 155 -2.28 1.41 13.89
CA VAL A 155 -2.32 2.45 12.85
C VAL A 155 -2.79 1.85 11.53
N GLY A 156 -3.31 2.69 10.64
CA GLY A 156 -3.74 2.29 9.30
C GLY A 156 -2.86 2.88 8.21
N LEU A 157 -2.49 2.05 7.22
CA LEU A 157 -1.90 2.47 5.95
C LEU A 157 -2.97 2.31 4.86
N VAL A 158 -3.36 3.42 4.22
CA VAL A 158 -4.28 3.42 3.07
C VAL A 158 -3.43 3.45 1.81
N CYS A 159 -3.30 2.30 1.14
CA CYS A 159 -2.32 2.07 0.08
C CYS A 159 -2.82 2.50 -1.32
N GLY A 160 -3.24 3.77 -1.44
CA GLY A 160 -3.58 4.39 -2.71
C GLY A 160 -4.96 4.05 -3.25
N ASP A 161 -5.30 4.68 -4.36
CA ASP A 161 -6.60 4.62 -5.00
C ASP A 161 -7.73 4.85 -4.00
N ILE A 162 -7.63 5.97 -3.28
CA ILE A 162 -8.56 6.38 -2.22
C ILE A 162 -9.94 6.60 -2.82
N ILE A 163 -9.98 7.29 -3.98
CA ILE A 163 -11.18 7.53 -4.76
C ILE A 163 -11.00 7.04 -6.20
N GLY A 164 -12.12 6.89 -6.93
CA GLY A 164 -12.07 6.41 -8.30
C GLY A 164 -11.70 7.49 -9.32
N ASP A 165 -12.16 8.73 -9.16
CA ASP A 165 -11.89 9.85 -10.06
C ASP A 165 -11.97 11.21 -9.34
N ILE A 166 -10.82 11.78 -9.05
CA ILE A 166 -10.72 13.06 -8.33
C ILE A 166 -11.24 14.24 -9.16
N THR A 167 -11.12 14.20 -10.49
CA THR A 167 -11.53 15.32 -11.35
C THR A 167 -13.03 15.55 -11.33
N ARG A 168 -13.80 14.50 -11.05
CA ARG A 168 -15.25 14.54 -10.96
C ARG A 168 -15.76 14.86 -9.57
N ARG A 169 -15.04 14.41 -8.54
CA ARG A 169 -15.52 14.45 -7.15
C ARG A 169 -14.39 14.77 -6.13
N PRO A 170 -13.73 15.95 -6.22
CA PRO A 170 -12.69 16.29 -5.26
C PRO A 170 -13.12 16.17 -3.78
N PRO A 171 -14.35 16.59 -3.36
CA PRO A 171 -14.82 16.45 -1.99
C PRO A 171 -14.94 15.00 -1.50
N LEU A 172 -14.83 14.02 -2.39
CA LEU A 172 -14.89 12.62 -2.02
C LEU A 172 -13.69 12.17 -1.18
N PHE A 173 -12.55 12.85 -1.29
CA PHE A 173 -11.41 12.62 -0.37
C PHE A 173 -11.82 12.84 1.09
N ASP A 174 -12.50 13.95 1.39
CA ASP A 174 -12.94 14.24 2.75
C ASP A 174 -13.95 13.19 3.25
N ALA A 175 -14.89 12.79 2.40
CA ALA A 175 -15.90 11.79 2.75
C ALA A 175 -15.30 10.39 3.01
N VAL A 176 -14.28 9.98 2.23
CA VAL A 176 -13.55 8.73 2.43
C VAL A 176 -12.72 8.80 3.71
N HIS A 177 -12.01 9.92 3.93
CA HIS A 177 -11.24 10.13 5.15
C HIS A 177 -12.13 10.06 6.39
N GLU A 178 -13.26 10.76 6.40
CA GLU A 178 -14.25 10.73 7.51
C GLU A 178 -14.76 9.31 7.76
N ALA A 179 -15.12 8.58 6.70
CA ALA A 179 -15.59 7.21 6.81
C ALA A 179 -14.53 6.27 7.41
N LEU A 180 -13.26 6.38 7.00
CA LEU A 180 -12.16 5.59 7.55
C LEU A 180 -11.74 6.03 8.96
N ALA A 181 -11.75 7.33 9.25
CA ALA A 181 -11.45 7.89 10.58
C ALA A 181 -12.42 7.38 11.65
N ALA A 182 -13.63 6.95 11.26
CA ALA A 182 -14.56 6.26 12.13
C ALA A 182 -14.00 4.96 12.74
N SER A 183 -12.91 4.40 12.20
CA SER A 183 -12.17 3.29 12.82
C SER A 183 -11.52 3.66 14.16
N GLY A 184 -11.22 4.93 14.38
CA GLY A 184 -10.60 5.45 15.62
C GLY A 184 -9.10 5.19 15.70
N ILE A 185 -8.43 4.79 14.62
CA ILE A 185 -6.97 4.62 14.54
C ILE A 185 -6.35 5.74 13.69
N PRO A 186 -5.09 6.15 13.96
CA PRO A 186 -4.36 7.06 13.08
C PRO A 186 -4.19 6.47 11.69
N LEU A 187 -4.39 7.28 10.64
CA LEU A 187 -4.29 6.87 9.24
C LEU A 187 -3.12 7.56 8.54
N PHE A 188 -2.41 6.81 7.74
CA PHE A 188 -1.32 7.24 6.87
C PHE A 188 -1.68 6.90 5.42
N TYR A 189 -1.53 7.84 4.51
CA TYR A 189 -2.02 7.72 3.14
C TYR A 189 -0.88 7.61 2.14
N VAL A 190 -1.01 6.68 1.20
CA VAL A 190 -0.18 6.50 0.01
C VAL A 190 -0.96 7.03 -1.19
N ALA A 191 -0.31 7.72 -2.11
CA ALA A 191 -0.96 8.19 -3.33
C ALA A 191 -1.08 7.05 -4.36
N GLY A 192 -2.29 6.84 -4.91
CA GLY A 192 -2.54 5.90 -6.00
C GLY A 192 -2.67 6.61 -7.36
N ASN A 193 -2.83 5.83 -8.42
CA ASN A 193 -2.98 6.38 -9.76
C ASN A 193 -4.35 7.05 -9.99
N HIS A 194 -5.39 6.64 -9.26
CA HIS A 194 -6.70 7.29 -9.30
C HIS A 194 -6.76 8.57 -8.44
N ASP A 195 -5.78 8.82 -7.58
CA ASP A 195 -5.73 10.00 -6.72
C ASP A 195 -5.07 11.20 -7.41
N MET A 196 -4.64 11.07 -8.67
CA MET A 196 -3.94 12.09 -9.43
C MET A 196 -4.87 13.12 -10.06
N ASP A 197 -4.44 14.38 -10.08
CA ASP A 197 -5.06 15.43 -10.90
C ASP A 197 -4.72 15.20 -12.37
N LEU A 198 -5.73 14.83 -13.16
CA LEU A 198 -5.57 14.56 -14.58
C LEU A 198 -5.65 15.85 -15.42
N GLY A 199 -4.99 15.84 -16.57
CA GLY A 199 -4.99 16.99 -17.48
C GLY A 199 -3.95 18.06 -17.14
N VAL A 200 -3.17 17.89 -16.08
CA VAL A 200 -2.01 18.72 -15.75
C VAL A 200 -0.77 18.31 -16.54
N ARG A 201 0.30 19.12 -16.49
CA ARG A 201 1.47 18.91 -17.36
C ARG A 201 2.59 18.07 -16.75
N THR A 202 2.66 18.00 -15.43
CA THR A 202 3.79 17.36 -14.73
C THR A 202 3.31 16.45 -13.62
N ASN A 203 4.16 15.49 -13.23
CA ASN A 203 3.91 14.60 -12.11
C ASN A 203 3.67 15.35 -10.79
N ASP A 204 4.44 16.41 -10.55
CA ASP A 204 4.30 17.22 -9.35
C ASP A 204 2.91 17.88 -9.25
N TYR A 205 2.42 18.48 -10.34
CA TYR A 205 1.06 19.05 -10.37
C TYR A 205 -0.04 17.98 -10.24
N ALA A 206 0.23 16.76 -10.71
CA ALA A 206 -0.75 15.66 -10.60
C ALA A 206 -1.01 15.22 -9.14
N LYS A 207 -0.13 15.60 -8.21
CA LYS A 207 -0.28 15.26 -6.79
C LYS A 207 -0.83 16.40 -5.92
N ARG A 208 -1.24 17.51 -6.53
CA ARG A 208 -1.63 18.71 -5.79
C ARG A 208 -2.84 18.49 -4.91
N SER A 209 -3.94 17.98 -5.46
CA SER A 209 -5.16 17.71 -4.69
C SER A 209 -4.93 16.68 -3.58
N PHE A 210 -4.12 15.65 -3.83
CA PHE A 210 -3.72 14.70 -2.79
C PHE A 210 -2.94 15.39 -1.67
N ARG A 211 -1.91 16.21 -2.01
CA ARG A 211 -1.13 16.94 -1.02
C ARG A 211 -1.95 17.95 -0.22
N ASP A 212 -2.97 18.52 -0.85
CA ASP A 212 -3.87 19.47 -0.19
C ASP A 212 -4.72 18.81 0.91
N HIS A 213 -5.05 17.51 0.76
CA HIS A 213 -5.90 16.77 1.69
C HIS A 213 -5.09 15.91 2.69
N PHE A 214 -4.03 15.23 2.22
CA PHE A 214 -3.34 14.21 3.01
C PHE A 214 -1.89 14.55 3.33
N GLY A 215 -1.36 15.66 2.80
CA GLY A 215 0.02 16.08 3.00
C GLY A 215 1.02 15.44 2.02
N PRO A 216 2.29 15.28 2.42
CA PRO A 216 3.35 14.79 1.54
C PRO A 216 3.06 13.38 1.00
N THR A 217 3.48 13.12 -0.25
CA THR A 217 3.36 11.81 -0.89
C THR A 217 4.55 10.89 -0.61
N CYS A 218 5.66 11.46 -0.11
CA CYS A 218 6.87 10.75 0.28
C CYS A 218 7.25 11.17 1.69
N TYR A 219 7.24 10.23 2.66
CA TYR A 219 7.53 10.52 4.08
C TYR A 219 7.83 9.24 4.85
N SER A 220 8.30 9.37 6.09
CA SER A 220 8.57 8.27 7.00
C SER A 220 8.02 8.51 8.41
N PHE A 221 7.96 7.45 9.20
CA PHE A 221 7.65 7.49 10.63
C PHE A 221 8.16 6.21 11.32
N ASP A 222 8.41 6.30 12.62
CA ASP A 222 8.83 5.16 13.43
C ASP A 222 7.70 4.67 14.35
N ARG A 223 7.64 3.35 14.57
CA ARG A 223 6.87 2.71 15.62
C ARG A 223 7.67 1.58 16.23
N GLY A 224 8.01 1.69 17.50
CA GLY A 224 8.93 0.77 18.16
C GLY A 224 10.26 0.71 17.42
N ARG A 225 10.67 -0.49 17.05
CA ARG A 225 11.91 -0.71 16.29
C ARG A 225 11.72 -0.68 14.77
N VAL A 226 10.50 -0.50 14.29
CA VAL A 226 10.17 -0.55 12.86
C VAL A 226 10.19 0.85 12.26
N HIS A 227 10.90 1.00 11.16
CA HIS A 227 10.91 2.21 10.35
C HIS A 227 9.95 2.05 9.17
N PHE A 228 8.97 2.93 9.07
CA PHE A 228 7.95 2.94 8.02
C PHE A 228 8.27 4.06 7.04
N VAL A 229 8.24 3.73 5.76
CA VAL A 229 8.45 4.66 4.64
C VAL A 229 7.23 4.61 3.72
N VAL A 230 6.75 5.75 3.31
CA VAL A 230 5.73 5.89 2.26
C VAL A 230 6.38 6.54 1.05
N LEU A 231 6.20 5.94 -0.13
CA LEU A 231 6.74 6.45 -1.40
C LEU A 231 5.63 6.61 -2.43
N ASP A 232 5.78 7.59 -3.32
CA ASP A 232 4.90 7.82 -4.46
C ASP A 232 5.50 7.22 -5.72
N ASP A 233 5.02 6.07 -6.11
CA ASP A 233 5.46 5.33 -7.28
C ASP A 233 4.55 5.44 -8.50
N CYS A 234 3.47 6.22 -8.40
CA CYS A 234 2.57 6.53 -9.51
C CYS A 234 3.07 7.73 -10.31
N PHE A 235 4.03 7.54 -11.21
CA PHE A 235 4.63 8.63 -11.96
C PHE A 235 3.76 9.03 -13.17
N TYR A 236 3.11 10.19 -13.10
CA TYR A 236 2.26 10.74 -14.17
C TYR A 236 3.11 11.33 -15.31
N ILE A 237 2.85 10.91 -16.54
CA ILE A 237 3.62 11.35 -17.72
C ILE A 237 2.97 12.49 -18.51
N GLY A 238 2.03 13.22 -17.90
CA GLY A 238 1.46 14.45 -18.47
C GLY A 238 0.42 14.25 -19.57
N ARG A 239 -0.17 13.06 -19.69
CA ARG A 239 -1.15 12.75 -20.73
C ARG A 239 -2.27 11.86 -20.23
N SER A 240 -3.47 12.39 -20.03
CA SER A 240 -4.67 11.62 -19.62
C SER A 240 -4.36 10.66 -18.46
N TYR A 241 -4.82 9.43 -18.50
CA TYR A 241 -4.53 8.40 -17.50
C TYR A 241 -3.15 7.73 -17.66
N LEU A 242 -2.24 8.28 -18.44
CA LEU A 242 -0.94 7.65 -18.65
C LEU A 242 0.00 7.95 -17.49
N TYR A 243 0.38 6.90 -16.79
CA TYR A 243 1.37 6.87 -15.73
C TYR A 243 2.23 5.61 -15.88
N VAL A 244 3.33 5.59 -15.17
CA VAL A 244 4.24 4.44 -15.05
C VAL A 244 4.57 4.21 -13.58
N GLY A 245 4.82 2.97 -13.21
CA GLY A 245 5.39 2.65 -11.89
C GLY A 245 6.85 3.10 -11.85
N TYR A 246 7.17 4.20 -11.17
CA TYR A 246 8.51 4.76 -11.17
C TYR A 246 8.76 5.66 -9.96
N LEU A 247 9.84 5.42 -9.24
CA LEU A 247 10.37 6.33 -8.22
C LEU A 247 11.35 7.30 -8.87
N ASP A 248 11.08 8.60 -8.80
CA ASP A 248 12.00 9.59 -9.32
C ASP A 248 13.30 9.66 -8.50
N GLU A 249 14.33 10.25 -9.10
CA GLU A 249 15.64 10.36 -8.43
C GLU A 249 15.61 11.20 -7.16
N GLY A 250 14.68 12.13 -7.04
CA GLY A 250 14.50 12.95 -5.83
C GLY A 250 14.08 12.08 -4.66
N GLN A 251 13.06 11.22 -4.87
CA GLN A 251 12.60 10.29 -3.85
C GLN A 251 13.67 9.24 -3.49
N LEU A 252 14.41 8.70 -4.46
CA LEU A 252 15.47 7.74 -4.18
C LEU A 252 16.60 8.36 -3.35
N ARG A 253 17.00 9.61 -3.63
CA ARG A 253 17.99 10.35 -2.83
C ARG A 253 17.46 10.71 -1.45
N TRP A 254 16.19 11.06 -1.35
CA TRP A 254 15.54 11.30 -0.07
C TRP A 254 15.52 10.02 0.78
N LEU A 255 15.13 8.90 0.19
CA LEU A 255 15.11 7.58 0.87
C LEU A 255 16.51 7.16 1.35
N GLU A 256 17.55 7.40 0.56
CA GLU A 256 18.94 7.14 0.97
C GLU A 256 19.33 7.95 2.22
N GLN A 257 18.94 9.23 2.28
CA GLN A 257 19.17 10.08 3.46
C GLN A 257 18.36 9.62 4.68
N ASP A 258 17.10 9.21 4.47
CA ASP A 258 16.21 8.75 5.53
C ASP A 258 16.74 7.46 6.16
N LEU A 259 17.06 6.48 5.33
CA LEU A 259 17.62 5.19 5.74
C LEU A 259 19.00 5.28 6.35
N ALA A 260 19.80 6.32 6.07
CA ALA A 260 21.10 6.55 6.71
C ALA A 260 20.98 6.72 8.24
N GLY A 261 19.79 7.05 8.73
CA GLY A 261 19.48 7.12 10.15
C GLY A 261 18.98 5.83 10.78
N VAL A 262 18.82 4.77 9.99
CA VAL A 262 18.29 3.47 10.42
C VAL A 262 19.43 2.45 10.56
N GLU A 263 19.51 1.76 11.69
CA GLU A 263 20.56 0.75 11.91
C GLU A 263 20.36 -0.47 10.96
N PRO A 264 21.43 -0.97 10.33
CA PRO A 264 21.36 -2.20 9.54
C PRO A 264 20.77 -3.38 10.33
N GLY A 265 19.99 -4.22 9.65
CA GLY A 265 19.31 -5.38 10.26
C GLY A 265 17.97 -5.07 10.90
N ARG A 266 17.59 -3.79 11.04
CA ARG A 266 16.25 -3.41 11.50
C ARG A 266 15.17 -3.73 10.47
N THR A 267 13.94 -3.85 10.95
CA THR A 267 12.79 -3.99 10.07
C THR A 267 12.42 -2.64 9.46
N VAL A 268 12.35 -2.60 8.12
CA VAL A 268 11.91 -1.46 7.32
C VAL A 268 10.67 -1.88 6.53
N VAL A 269 9.60 -1.11 6.66
CA VAL A 269 8.35 -1.31 5.92
C VAL A 269 8.19 -0.19 4.92
N VAL A 270 8.12 -0.51 3.63
CA VAL A 270 7.88 0.48 2.57
C VAL A 270 6.48 0.28 2.02
N ALA A 271 5.65 1.30 2.15
CA ALA A 271 4.30 1.33 1.57
C ALA A 271 4.31 2.13 0.26
N MET A 272 3.81 1.52 -0.79
CA MET A 272 3.66 2.09 -2.14
C MET A 272 2.32 1.62 -2.72
N HIS A 273 1.91 2.20 -3.83
CA HIS A 273 0.69 1.76 -4.49
C HIS A 273 0.95 0.62 -5.48
N ILE A 274 1.86 0.83 -6.44
CA ILE A 274 2.18 -0.13 -7.50
C ILE A 274 3.18 -1.16 -6.98
N PRO A 275 2.96 -2.48 -7.18
CA PRO A 275 3.88 -3.49 -6.71
C PRO A 275 5.21 -3.48 -7.49
N THR A 276 6.27 -3.97 -6.85
CA THR A 276 7.56 -4.18 -7.52
C THR A 276 7.57 -5.48 -8.33
N TRP A 277 6.72 -6.43 -7.95
CA TRP A 277 6.51 -7.69 -8.61
C TRP A 277 5.06 -8.13 -8.48
N SER A 278 4.47 -8.62 -9.54
CA SER A 278 3.09 -9.09 -9.54
C SER A 278 2.91 -10.31 -10.44
N ARG A 279 1.76 -10.96 -10.32
CA ARG A 279 1.34 -12.05 -11.21
C ARG A 279 1.33 -11.61 -12.68
N THR A 280 0.89 -10.41 -12.97
CA THR A 280 0.89 -9.83 -14.31
C THR A 280 2.31 -9.75 -14.86
N ALA A 281 3.27 -9.27 -14.08
CA ALA A 281 4.68 -9.24 -14.45
C ALA A 281 5.27 -10.64 -14.69
N ARG A 282 4.88 -11.62 -13.87
CA ARG A 282 5.37 -13.00 -13.97
C ARG A 282 4.82 -13.72 -15.20
N ARG A 283 3.55 -13.55 -15.50
CA ARG A 283 2.89 -14.27 -16.63
C ARG A 283 3.43 -13.85 -17.97
N GLY A 284 3.85 -12.59 -18.13
CA GLY A 284 4.55 -12.10 -19.31
C GLY A 284 3.87 -12.48 -20.63
N GLU A 285 2.55 -12.44 -20.70
CA GLU A 285 1.77 -12.94 -21.85
C GLU A 285 2.26 -12.39 -23.20
N TRP A 286 3.02 -11.29 -23.15
CA TRP A 286 3.60 -10.63 -24.33
C TRP A 286 5.12 -10.44 -24.22
N GLY A 287 5.79 -11.05 -23.24
CA GLY A 287 7.22 -10.87 -23.00
C GLY A 287 7.64 -9.46 -22.57
N ARG A 288 6.68 -8.63 -22.16
CA ARG A 288 6.90 -7.28 -21.65
C ARG A 288 6.09 -7.09 -20.37
N GLU A 289 6.77 -6.62 -19.31
CA GLU A 289 6.08 -6.09 -18.15
C GLU A 289 5.31 -4.83 -18.58
N GLU A 290 4.04 -4.72 -18.21
CA GLU A 290 3.31 -3.48 -18.40
C GLU A 290 3.89 -2.42 -17.48
N SER A 291 4.32 -1.29 -18.04
CA SER A 291 5.06 -0.24 -17.32
C SER A 291 4.27 0.43 -16.18
N ASN A 292 2.95 0.27 -16.18
CA ASN A 292 2.05 0.78 -15.16
C ASN A 292 1.57 -0.28 -14.15
N LYS A 293 2.03 -1.53 -14.29
CA LYS A 293 1.64 -2.67 -13.44
C LYS A 293 2.70 -3.04 -12.41
N VAL A 294 3.92 -2.60 -12.63
CA VAL A 294 5.05 -2.84 -11.73
C VAL A 294 5.95 -1.63 -11.65
N LEU A 295 6.66 -1.50 -10.52
CA LEU A 295 7.72 -0.51 -10.34
C LEU A 295 8.89 -0.81 -11.29
N ASN A 296 9.09 0.03 -12.32
CA ASN A 296 10.06 -0.22 -13.38
C ASN A 296 11.52 -0.13 -12.90
N ASN A 297 11.81 0.78 -12.00
CA ASN A 297 13.17 0.94 -11.45
C ASN A 297 13.34 0.28 -10.06
N ARG A 298 12.61 -0.79 -9.77
CA ARG A 298 12.63 -1.55 -8.50
C ARG A 298 14.02 -1.96 -8.02
N GLN A 299 14.99 -2.17 -8.93
CA GLN A 299 16.35 -2.55 -8.54
C GLN A 299 17.09 -1.44 -7.79
N ALA A 300 16.72 -0.17 -8.00
CA ALA A 300 17.26 0.95 -7.23
C ALA A 300 16.73 0.89 -5.78
N LEU A 301 15.43 0.68 -5.61
CA LEU A 301 14.81 0.48 -4.30
C LEU A 301 15.39 -0.74 -3.57
N TYR A 302 15.52 -1.88 -4.24
CA TYR A 302 16.05 -3.10 -3.63
C TYR A 302 17.48 -2.94 -3.12
N ARG A 303 18.32 -2.14 -3.80
CA ARG A 303 19.69 -1.84 -3.34
C ARG A 303 19.71 -1.02 -2.07
N LEU A 304 18.81 -0.02 -1.95
CA LEU A 304 18.70 0.78 -0.73
C LEU A 304 18.19 -0.04 0.46
N LEU A 305 17.36 -1.06 0.20
CA LEU A 305 16.79 -1.92 1.24
C LEU A 305 17.69 -3.12 1.61
N GLU A 306 18.76 -3.40 0.87
CA GLU A 306 19.63 -4.54 1.10
C GLU A 306 20.17 -4.69 2.54
N PRO A 307 20.50 -3.61 3.29
CA PRO A 307 20.96 -3.71 4.66
C PRO A 307 19.87 -4.09 5.70
N TYR A 308 18.60 -4.13 5.34
CA TYR A 308 17.46 -4.19 6.28
C TYR A 308 16.63 -5.46 6.08
N ASN A 309 15.82 -5.82 7.08
CA ASN A 309 14.72 -6.79 6.91
C ASN A 309 13.51 -6.02 6.36
N ALA A 310 13.32 -6.06 5.04
CA ALA A 310 12.38 -5.18 4.38
C ALA A 310 11.07 -5.88 3.99
N HIS A 311 9.96 -5.19 4.24
CA HIS A 311 8.62 -5.58 3.78
C HIS A 311 8.06 -4.47 2.89
N LEU A 312 7.62 -4.83 1.69
CA LEU A 312 6.91 -3.95 0.77
C LEU A 312 5.41 -4.20 0.92
N LEU A 313 4.64 -3.17 1.18
CA LEU A 313 3.18 -3.22 1.28
C LEU A 313 2.60 -2.46 0.09
N THR A 314 1.97 -3.18 -0.84
CA THR A 314 1.51 -2.65 -2.11
C THR A 314 0.06 -3.04 -2.41
N ALA A 315 -0.53 -2.47 -3.46
CA ALA A 315 -1.95 -2.57 -3.81
C ALA A 315 -2.12 -2.68 -5.34
N HIS A 316 -3.00 -1.87 -5.95
CA HIS A 316 -3.11 -1.62 -7.39
C HIS A 316 -3.59 -2.78 -8.27
N GLU A 317 -3.12 -3.99 -8.02
CA GLU A 317 -3.41 -5.16 -8.87
C GLU A 317 -4.76 -5.83 -8.55
N HIS A 318 -5.44 -5.41 -7.48
CA HIS A 318 -6.76 -5.88 -7.05
C HIS A 318 -6.86 -7.37 -6.70
N TYR A 319 -5.75 -7.96 -6.22
CA TYR A 319 -5.71 -9.32 -5.68
C TYR A 319 -4.64 -9.45 -4.58
N ASN A 320 -4.75 -10.49 -3.73
CA ASN A 320 -3.72 -10.77 -2.74
C ASN A 320 -2.58 -11.60 -3.36
N GLU A 321 -1.35 -11.19 -3.15
CA GLU A 321 -0.18 -12.01 -3.46
C GLU A 321 0.94 -11.77 -2.43
N ASN A 322 1.75 -12.80 -2.18
CA ASN A 322 2.88 -12.74 -1.25
C ASN A 322 4.12 -13.30 -1.92
N TYR A 323 5.20 -12.50 -1.96
CA TYR A 323 6.44 -12.84 -2.65
C TYR A 323 7.67 -12.72 -1.76
N PRO A 324 8.40 -13.81 -1.47
CA PRO A 324 9.75 -13.77 -0.93
C PRO A 324 10.72 -13.39 -2.07
N LEU A 325 10.92 -12.09 -2.30
CA LEU A 325 11.73 -11.57 -3.40
C LEU A 325 13.23 -11.85 -3.20
N ARG A 326 13.70 -11.75 -1.95
CA ARG A 326 15.07 -12.04 -1.50
C ARG A 326 15.01 -12.56 -0.07
N ALA A 327 16.13 -13.05 0.45
CA ALA A 327 16.20 -13.58 1.82
C ALA A 327 15.75 -12.56 2.89
N ASN A 328 15.96 -11.29 2.63
CA ASN A 328 15.64 -10.17 3.53
C ASN A 328 14.60 -9.20 2.96
N LEU A 329 13.92 -9.56 1.86
CA LEU A 329 12.95 -8.70 1.19
C LEU A 329 11.69 -9.48 0.83
N TYR A 330 10.57 -9.07 1.39
CA TYR A 330 9.27 -9.68 1.19
C TYR A 330 8.26 -8.67 0.67
N GLU A 331 7.50 -9.00 -0.35
CA GLU A 331 6.44 -8.13 -0.88
C GLU A 331 5.06 -8.73 -0.63
N HIS A 332 4.14 -7.88 -0.20
CA HIS A 332 2.74 -8.16 0.05
C HIS A 332 1.89 -7.27 -0.85
N VAL A 333 1.27 -7.85 -1.86
CA VAL A 333 0.28 -7.18 -2.71
C VAL A 333 -1.10 -7.45 -2.11
N HIS A 334 -1.88 -6.41 -1.89
CA HIS A 334 -3.16 -6.52 -1.17
C HIS A 334 -4.36 -6.47 -2.12
N ALA A 335 -5.32 -7.35 -1.87
CA ALA A 335 -6.63 -7.26 -2.51
C ALA A 335 -7.36 -5.96 -2.10
N PRO A 336 -8.15 -5.38 -3.01
CA PRO A 336 -8.83 -4.13 -2.77
C PRO A 336 -9.95 -4.28 -1.74
N LEU A 337 -10.05 -3.33 -0.81
CA LEU A 337 -11.19 -3.27 0.10
C LEU A 337 -12.52 -3.12 -0.68
N SER A 338 -12.48 -2.40 -1.79
CA SER A 338 -13.61 -2.20 -2.71
C SER A 338 -14.04 -3.44 -3.48
N THR A 339 -13.33 -4.58 -3.35
CA THR A 339 -13.56 -5.78 -4.15
C THR A 339 -13.50 -5.49 -5.66
N LEU A 340 -14.58 -5.63 -6.41
CA LEU A 340 -14.71 -5.14 -7.79
C LEU A 340 -15.55 -3.85 -7.79
N PHE A 341 -14.91 -2.74 -7.32
CA PHE A 341 -15.51 -1.40 -7.25
C PHE A 341 -16.87 -1.39 -6.54
N TRP A 342 -16.93 -2.05 -5.37
CA TRP A 342 -18.11 -2.16 -4.50
C TRP A 342 -19.33 -2.85 -5.13
N GLN A 343 -19.17 -3.51 -6.30
CA GLN A 343 -20.28 -4.14 -7.02
C GLN A 343 -20.39 -5.66 -6.78
N THR A 344 -19.39 -6.23 -6.13
CA THR A 344 -19.31 -7.66 -5.88
C THR A 344 -18.97 -7.95 -4.41
N PRO A 345 -19.32 -9.12 -3.88
CA PRO A 345 -18.96 -9.50 -2.52
C PRO A 345 -17.48 -9.94 -2.38
N ARG A 346 -16.77 -10.09 -3.50
CA ARG A 346 -15.39 -10.61 -3.59
C ARG A 346 -14.62 -9.87 -4.66
N SER A 347 -13.29 -9.80 -4.50
CA SER A 347 -12.37 -9.33 -5.53
C SER A 347 -12.24 -10.33 -6.68
N MET A 348 -11.49 -9.98 -7.73
CA MET A 348 -11.40 -10.79 -8.95
C MET A 348 -10.79 -12.18 -8.73
N ASP A 349 -9.96 -12.35 -7.72
CA ASP A 349 -9.35 -13.61 -7.28
C ASP A 349 -10.22 -14.42 -6.30
N GLY A 350 -11.41 -13.91 -5.98
CA GLY A 350 -12.37 -14.57 -5.07
C GLY A 350 -12.17 -14.24 -3.59
N VAL A 351 -11.22 -13.38 -3.25
CA VAL A 351 -11.00 -12.94 -1.86
C VAL A 351 -12.14 -12.02 -1.43
N PRO A 352 -12.77 -12.19 -0.25
CA PRO A 352 -13.81 -11.30 0.23
C PRO A 352 -13.24 -9.92 0.58
N ALA A 353 -14.09 -8.89 0.66
CA ALA A 353 -13.69 -7.57 1.15
C ALA A 353 -12.97 -7.67 2.49
N GLY A 354 -11.81 -7.03 2.60
CA GLY A 354 -10.99 -7.12 3.79
C GLY A 354 -9.74 -6.25 3.73
N TYR A 355 -8.81 -6.50 4.64
CA TYR A 355 -7.59 -5.73 4.79
C TYR A 355 -6.46 -6.60 5.35
N GLY A 356 -5.21 -6.21 5.06
CA GLY A 356 -4.03 -6.84 5.64
C GLY A 356 -3.86 -6.43 7.10
N VAL A 357 -3.39 -7.33 7.95
CA VAL A 357 -3.04 -7.05 9.35
C VAL A 357 -1.62 -7.53 9.61
N TYR A 358 -0.79 -6.62 10.10
CA TYR A 358 0.61 -6.86 10.42
C TYR A 358 0.82 -6.58 11.90
N GLU A 359 1.25 -7.59 12.64
CA GLU A 359 1.54 -7.48 14.08
C GLU A 359 3.06 -7.51 14.29
N PHE A 360 3.59 -6.46 14.86
CA PHE A 360 5.01 -6.27 15.14
C PHE A 360 5.32 -6.51 16.63
N ALA A 361 6.47 -7.14 16.89
CA ALA A 361 7.02 -7.30 18.23
C ALA A 361 8.55 -7.19 18.14
N GLY A 362 9.09 -6.02 18.50
CA GLY A 362 10.48 -5.67 18.20
C GLY A 362 10.71 -5.65 16.68
N ASP A 363 11.67 -6.46 16.21
CA ASP A 363 11.99 -6.61 14.78
C ASP A 363 11.20 -7.76 14.10
N SER A 364 10.37 -8.50 14.86
CA SER A 364 9.57 -9.59 14.32
C SER A 364 8.25 -9.08 13.77
N VAL A 365 7.79 -9.65 12.64
CA VAL A 365 6.50 -9.36 12.05
C VAL A 365 5.74 -10.65 11.75
N THR A 366 4.45 -10.65 12.05
CA THR A 366 3.48 -11.67 11.62
C THR A 366 2.34 -10.99 10.88
N TRP A 367 1.72 -11.68 9.95
CA TRP A 367 0.63 -11.10 9.16
C TRP A 367 -0.47 -12.09 8.84
N TYR A 368 -1.65 -11.57 8.57
CA TYR A 368 -2.81 -12.32 8.09
C TYR A 368 -3.78 -11.40 7.33
N TYR A 369 -4.66 -11.99 6.56
CA TYR A 369 -5.78 -11.27 5.95
C TYR A 369 -6.98 -11.28 6.88
N LYS A 370 -7.60 -10.11 7.08
CA LYS A 370 -8.84 -9.99 7.86
C LYS A 370 -9.99 -9.61 6.92
N ALA A 371 -10.81 -10.59 6.59
CA ALA A 371 -12.04 -10.32 5.86
C ALA A 371 -13.05 -9.60 6.78
N VAL A 372 -13.70 -8.57 6.26
CA VAL A 372 -14.69 -7.76 7.01
C VAL A 372 -15.82 -8.66 7.52
N ASP A 373 -16.13 -8.52 8.82
CA ASP A 373 -17.12 -9.30 9.56
C ASP A 373 -16.88 -10.81 9.70
N TYR A 374 -15.73 -11.32 9.24
CA TYR A 374 -15.35 -12.70 9.51
C TYR A 374 -14.43 -12.81 10.73
N ASP A 375 -14.44 -13.96 11.40
CA ASP A 375 -13.45 -14.26 12.43
C ASP A 375 -12.05 -14.40 11.83
N ARG A 376 -11.00 -14.04 12.60
CA ARG A 376 -9.59 -14.15 12.18
C ARG A 376 -9.22 -15.58 11.77
N SER A 377 -9.84 -16.60 12.37
CA SER A 377 -9.59 -18.01 12.05
C SER A 377 -10.04 -18.41 10.66
N ARG A 378 -10.82 -17.59 9.97
CA ARG A 378 -11.25 -17.88 8.61
C ARG A 378 -10.30 -17.24 7.60
N GLN A 379 -9.44 -18.05 6.96
CA GLN A 379 -8.41 -17.62 6.01
C GLN A 379 -8.61 -18.17 4.60
N PHE A 380 -9.71 -18.88 4.34
CA PHE A 380 -9.98 -19.48 3.04
C PHE A 380 -11.48 -19.63 2.77
N THR A 381 -11.83 -19.91 1.52
CA THR A 381 -13.16 -20.36 1.11
C THR A 381 -13.04 -21.82 0.66
N ALA A 382 -13.92 -22.69 1.17
CA ALA A 382 -14.05 -24.07 0.71
C ALA A 382 -15.32 -24.24 -0.13
N TYR A 383 -15.22 -25.06 -1.14
CA TYR A 383 -16.29 -25.50 -2.03
C TYR A 383 -16.37 -27.02 -1.96
N GLY A 384 -17.53 -27.54 -1.62
CA GLY A 384 -17.81 -28.97 -1.59
C GLY A 384 -17.84 -29.59 -2.99
N VAL A 385 -17.95 -30.91 -3.04
CA VAL A 385 -18.16 -31.67 -4.31
C VAL A 385 -19.39 -31.10 -5.04
N GLY A 386 -19.23 -30.79 -6.32
CA GLY A 386 -20.28 -30.21 -7.17
C GLY A 386 -20.42 -28.68 -7.09
N GLU A 387 -19.74 -27.99 -6.16
CA GLU A 387 -19.85 -26.53 -6.00
C GLU A 387 -18.87 -25.75 -6.89
N ASP A 388 -17.76 -26.36 -7.34
CA ASP A 388 -16.86 -25.80 -8.31
C ASP A 388 -17.09 -26.38 -9.71
N PRO A 389 -17.67 -25.62 -10.66
CA PRO A 389 -17.94 -26.12 -12.01
C PRO A 389 -16.69 -26.53 -12.80
N GLN A 390 -15.52 -26.02 -12.42
CA GLN A 390 -14.25 -26.39 -13.07
C GLN A 390 -13.74 -27.75 -12.59
N ARG A 391 -14.18 -28.22 -11.41
CA ARG A 391 -13.78 -29.48 -10.77
C ARG A 391 -14.96 -30.09 -10.03
N PRO A 392 -15.98 -30.58 -10.76
CA PRO A 392 -17.24 -31.02 -10.15
C PRO A 392 -17.09 -32.23 -9.21
N ASP A 393 -16.05 -33.04 -9.39
CA ASP A 393 -15.79 -34.22 -8.57
C ASP A 393 -14.82 -33.96 -7.40
N ALA A 394 -14.43 -32.72 -7.21
CA ALA A 394 -13.41 -32.33 -6.20
C ALA A 394 -14.00 -31.41 -5.12
N VAL A 395 -13.37 -31.41 -3.97
CA VAL A 395 -13.44 -30.32 -3.01
C VAL A 395 -12.36 -29.30 -3.37
N THR A 396 -12.73 -28.03 -3.51
CA THR A 396 -11.82 -26.94 -3.90
C THR A 396 -11.68 -25.92 -2.77
N VAL A 397 -10.52 -25.32 -2.63
CA VAL A 397 -10.22 -24.29 -1.62
C VAL A 397 -9.59 -23.10 -2.28
N ASN A 398 -10.03 -21.89 -1.90
CA ASN A 398 -9.36 -20.64 -2.22
C ASN A 398 -8.75 -20.05 -0.93
N VAL A 399 -7.43 -20.04 -0.82
CA VAL A 399 -6.68 -19.54 0.34
C VAL A 399 -6.35 -18.06 0.14
N TRP A 400 -7.02 -17.19 0.89
CA TRP A 400 -7.09 -15.74 0.60
C TRP A 400 -5.75 -14.99 0.63
N ASN A 401 -4.85 -15.38 1.54
CA ASN A 401 -3.55 -14.73 1.70
C ASN A 401 -2.41 -15.73 1.56
N ARG A 402 -2.56 -16.63 0.60
CA ARG A 402 -1.60 -17.70 0.34
C ARG A 402 -0.18 -17.16 0.17
N ASP A 403 0.78 -17.79 0.83
CA ASP A 403 2.20 -17.66 0.52
C ASP A 403 2.85 -19.06 0.35
N PRO A 404 4.10 -19.16 -0.14
CA PRO A 404 4.72 -20.43 -0.44
C PRO A 404 4.87 -21.39 0.76
N ASP A 405 4.92 -20.87 1.99
CA ASP A 405 5.14 -21.66 3.21
C ASP A 405 3.82 -22.15 3.87
N TRP A 406 2.69 -21.81 3.30
CA TRP A 406 1.41 -22.28 3.81
C TRP A 406 1.16 -23.73 3.44
N GLN A 407 0.52 -24.49 4.35
CA GLN A 407 0.17 -25.89 4.18
C GLN A 407 -1.33 -26.04 4.11
N VAL A 408 -1.81 -26.73 3.07
CA VAL A 408 -3.23 -27.03 2.88
C VAL A 408 -3.38 -28.55 2.86
N CYS A 409 -3.95 -29.10 3.95
CA CYS A 409 -4.13 -30.53 4.15
C CYS A 409 -5.62 -30.89 4.23
N TRP A 410 -5.93 -32.14 3.93
CA TRP A 410 -7.29 -32.63 4.00
C TRP A 410 -7.40 -34.02 4.62
N PHE A 411 -8.58 -34.31 5.15
CA PHE A 411 -8.94 -35.54 5.80
C PHE A 411 -10.26 -36.04 5.19
N GLU A 412 -10.40 -37.34 5.05
CA GLU A 412 -11.60 -37.97 4.57
C GLU A 412 -12.06 -39.01 5.58
N ASN A 413 -13.29 -38.90 6.06
CA ASN A 413 -13.86 -39.77 7.10
C ASN A 413 -12.98 -39.89 8.37
N GLY A 414 -12.31 -38.78 8.74
CA GLY A 414 -11.41 -38.70 9.87
C GLY A 414 -9.95 -39.13 9.59
N GLU A 415 -9.68 -39.75 8.44
CA GLU A 415 -8.35 -40.22 8.07
C GLU A 415 -7.56 -39.17 7.29
N PRO A 416 -6.30 -38.88 7.63
CA PRO A 416 -5.48 -37.93 6.92
C PRO A 416 -5.17 -38.41 5.50
N ARG A 417 -5.35 -37.54 4.52
CA ARG A 417 -5.06 -37.81 3.10
C ARG A 417 -3.82 -37.04 2.60
N GLY A 418 -3.25 -36.18 3.42
CA GLY A 418 -2.06 -35.39 3.08
C GLY A 418 -2.39 -34.01 2.51
N ALA A 419 -1.48 -33.48 1.70
CA ALA A 419 -1.62 -32.16 1.11
C ALA A 419 -2.66 -32.16 -0.02
N MET A 420 -3.44 -31.07 -0.13
CA MET A 420 -4.25 -30.81 -1.31
C MET A 420 -3.35 -30.37 -2.48
N THR A 421 -3.79 -30.66 -3.70
CA THR A 421 -3.05 -30.32 -4.93
C THR A 421 -3.25 -28.83 -5.27
N PRO A 422 -2.19 -28.01 -5.35
CA PRO A 422 -2.33 -26.63 -5.80
C PRO A 422 -2.72 -26.57 -7.28
N CYS A 423 -3.51 -25.57 -7.64
CA CYS A 423 -3.92 -25.37 -9.02
C CYS A 423 -4.17 -23.91 -9.32
N GLU A 424 -4.14 -23.57 -10.59
CA GLU A 424 -4.54 -22.27 -11.12
C GLU A 424 -5.94 -22.38 -11.72
N GLY A 425 -6.79 -21.37 -11.51
CA GLY A 425 -8.15 -21.34 -12.03
C GLY A 425 -8.90 -20.11 -11.59
N TYR A 426 -10.19 -20.10 -11.81
CA TYR A 426 -11.10 -19.05 -11.36
C TYR A 426 -11.80 -19.49 -10.07
N ASP A 427 -11.95 -18.57 -9.13
CA ASP A 427 -12.78 -18.82 -7.93
C ASP A 427 -14.25 -19.04 -8.34
N ALA A 428 -14.86 -20.09 -7.80
CA ALA A 428 -16.20 -20.50 -8.20
C ALA A 428 -17.26 -19.46 -7.86
N ALA A 429 -17.18 -18.84 -6.67
CA ALA A 429 -18.21 -17.91 -6.20
C ALA A 429 -18.21 -16.60 -6.98
N ILE A 430 -17.02 -15.99 -7.21
CA ILE A 430 -16.97 -14.75 -7.98
C ILE A 430 -17.30 -14.98 -9.46
N SER A 431 -16.90 -16.12 -10.04
CA SER A 431 -17.23 -16.50 -11.40
C SER A 431 -18.74 -16.62 -11.60
N ASP A 432 -19.42 -17.30 -10.66
CA ASP A 432 -20.87 -17.46 -10.69
C ASP A 432 -21.58 -16.11 -10.49
N TYR A 433 -21.08 -15.27 -9.56
CA TYR A 433 -21.65 -13.95 -9.31
C TYR A 433 -21.56 -13.05 -10.55
N VAL A 434 -20.39 -12.98 -11.18
CA VAL A 434 -20.18 -12.21 -12.43
C VAL A 434 -21.05 -12.74 -13.56
N ARG A 435 -21.17 -14.06 -13.71
CA ARG A 435 -22.03 -14.68 -14.71
C ARG A 435 -23.51 -14.26 -14.54
N ARG A 436 -24.00 -14.17 -13.29
CA ARG A 436 -25.41 -13.80 -12.99
C ARG A 436 -25.67 -12.30 -13.08
N HIS A 437 -24.70 -11.47 -12.66
CA HIS A 437 -24.92 -10.04 -12.40
C HIS A 437 -24.09 -9.10 -13.27
N GLY A 438 -23.09 -9.60 -14.01
CA GLY A 438 -22.11 -8.77 -14.72
C GLY A 438 -22.71 -7.79 -15.73
N THR A 439 -23.88 -8.11 -16.31
CA THR A 439 -24.59 -7.22 -17.25
C THR A 439 -25.15 -5.97 -16.57
N THR A 440 -25.31 -5.99 -15.25
CA THR A 440 -25.85 -4.87 -14.44
C THR A 440 -24.74 -3.99 -13.82
N PHE A 441 -23.48 -4.37 -13.98
CA PHE A 441 -22.36 -3.64 -13.40
C PHE A 441 -22.21 -2.26 -14.03
N LYS A 442 -21.94 -1.26 -13.21
CA LYS A 442 -21.65 0.12 -13.65
C LYS A 442 -20.30 0.20 -14.38
N HIS A 443 -19.32 -0.57 -13.89
CA HIS A 443 -18.01 -0.74 -14.53
C HIS A 443 -18.04 -2.02 -15.37
N ARG A 444 -17.85 -1.89 -16.70
CA ARG A 444 -18.10 -3.00 -17.64
C ARG A 444 -16.92 -3.96 -17.82
N ASN A 445 -15.71 -3.53 -17.50
CA ASN A 445 -14.50 -4.31 -17.79
C ASN A 445 -13.98 -5.04 -16.54
N ILE A 446 -14.88 -5.50 -15.68
CA ILE A 446 -14.55 -6.20 -14.46
C ILE A 446 -15.11 -7.63 -14.49
N GLY A 447 -14.36 -8.56 -13.91
CA GLY A 447 -14.73 -9.96 -13.87
C GLY A 447 -13.86 -10.77 -12.92
N ALA A 448 -14.13 -12.07 -12.85
CA ALA A 448 -13.23 -13.00 -12.21
C ALA A 448 -11.92 -13.10 -13.00
N ASP A 449 -10.81 -13.22 -12.30
CA ASP A 449 -9.50 -13.49 -12.90
C ASP A 449 -8.92 -14.80 -12.37
N ARG A 450 -7.99 -15.38 -13.11
CA ARG A 450 -7.31 -16.61 -12.70
C ARG A 450 -6.44 -16.33 -11.48
N THR A 451 -6.50 -17.24 -10.52
CA THR A 451 -5.70 -17.15 -9.28
C THR A 451 -4.93 -18.43 -9.03
N GLU A 452 -3.79 -18.34 -8.37
CA GLU A 452 -2.97 -19.45 -7.88
C GLU A 452 -3.24 -19.78 -6.41
N HIS A 453 -4.28 -19.20 -5.83
CA HIS A 453 -4.68 -19.44 -4.45
C HIS A 453 -5.47 -20.73 -4.28
N LEU A 454 -5.77 -21.44 -5.39
CA LEU A 454 -6.64 -22.60 -5.40
C LEU A 454 -5.89 -23.89 -5.09
N TYR A 455 -6.59 -24.76 -4.37
CA TYR A 455 -6.18 -26.14 -4.11
C TYR A 455 -7.39 -27.05 -4.29
N TYR A 456 -7.16 -28.30 -4.67
CA TYR A 456 -8.24 -29.29 -4.80
C TYR A 456 -7.83 -30.66 -4.28
N ALA A 457 -8.83 -31.46 -3.92
CA ALA A 457 -8.71 -32.87 -3.60
C ALA A 457 -9.94 -33.60 -4.11
N VAL A 458 -9.77 -34.86 -4.58
CA VAL A 458 -10.87 -35.70 -5.07
C VAL A 458 -11.18 -36.74 -4.02
N PRO A 459 -12.36 -36.68 -3.33
CA PRO A 459 -12.78 -37.66 -2.37
C PRO A 459 -13.09 -39.02 -3.03
N SER A 460 -13.03 -40.08 -2.25
CA SER A 460 -13.41 -41.42 -2.70
C SER A 460 -14.92 -41.59 -2.95
N SER A 461 -15.73 -40.70 -2.35
CA SER A 461 -17.20 -40.63 -2.54
C SER A 461 -17.65 -39.18 -2.40
N PRO A 462 -18.66 -38.72 -3.14
CA PRO A 462 -19.27 -37.41 -2.99
C PRO A 462 -19.84 -37.16 -1.58
N ASP A 463 -20.24 -38.20 -0.88
CA ASP A 463 -20.82 -38.13 0.47
C ASP A 463 -19.80 -38.29 1.60
N ALA A 464 -18.50 -38.37 1.27
CA ALA A 464 -17.45 -38.51 2.28
C ALA A 464 -17.42 -37.30 3.21
N ALA A 465 -17.20 -37.52 4.51
CA ALA A 465 -16.98 -36.46 5.47
C ALA A 465 -15.58 -35.86 5.25
N ILE A 466 -15.54 -34.60 4.84
CA ILE A 466 -14.29 -33.89 4.53
C ILE A 466 -13.96 -32.87 5.60
N ARG A 467 -12.71 -32.88 6.04
CA ARG A 467 -12.12 -31.84 6.85
C ARG A 467 -10.94 -31.25 6.10
N ILE A 468 -10.83 -29.91 6.09
CA ILE A 468 -9.73 -29.16 5.48
C ILE A 468 -9.04 -28.33 6.55
N GLU A 469 -7.73 -28.42 6.58
CA GLU A 469 -6.85 -27.67 7.46
C GLU A 469 -5.90 -26.80 6.63
N VAL A 470 -5.96 -25.49 6.88
CA VAL A 470 -5.02 -24.51 6.30
C VAL A 470 -4.17 -23.96 7.43
N ARG A 471 -2.87 -24.18 7.35
CA ARG A 471 -1.88 -23.71 8.33
C ARG A 471 -0.98 -22.67 7.68
N ASP A 472 -0.96 -21.48 8.30
CA ASP A 472 -0.06 -20.42 7.85
C ASP A 472 1.40 -20.67 8.29
N ARG A 473 2.34 -19.85 7.80
CA ARG A 473 3.77 -19.93 8.14
C ARG A 473 4.07 -19.69 9.63
N PHE A 474 3.14 -19.08 10.37
CA PHE A 474 3.25 -18.79 11.80
C PHE A 474 2.66 -19.88 12.68
N GLY A 475 2.10 -20.95 12.06
CA GLY A 475 1.49 -22.06 12.75
C GLY A 475 0.01 -21.89 13.10
N ASN A 476 -0.63 -20.76 12.72
CA ASN A 476 -2.05 -20.58 12.93
C ASN A 476 -2.84 -21.54 12.02
N LEU A 477 -3.90 -22.11 12.57
CA LEU A 477 -4.72 -23.12 11.92
C LEU A 477 -6.12 -22.57 11.62
N SER A 478 -6.54 -22.73 10.37
CA SER A 478 -7.92 -22.49 9.92
C SER A 478 -8.52 -23.83 9.49
N VAL A 479 -9.75 -24.12 9.91
CA VAL A 479 -10.41 -25.43 9.70
C VAL A 479 -11.80 -25.26 9.11
N TRP A 480 -12.12 -26.11 8.16
CA TRP A 480 -13.47 -26.27 7.62
C TRP A 480 -13.84 -27.76 7.59
N GLU A 481 -15.11 -28.06 7.88
CA GLU A 481 -15.65 -29.40 7.84
C GLU A 481 -16.96 -29.43 7.03
N SER A 482 -17.12 -30.45 6.19
CA SER A 482 -18.36 -30.66 5.47
C SER A 482 -19.55 -30.87 6.46
N GLY A 483 -20.66 -30.19 6.18
CA GLY A 483 -21.83 -30.21 7.06
C GLY A 483 -21.78 -29.25 8.27
N THR A 484 -20.60 -28.89 8.76
CA THR A 484 -20.43 -27.98 9.92
C THR A 484 -19.97 -26.58 9.49
N GLY A 485 -19.15 -26.48 8.44
CA GLY A 485 -18.56 -25.23 7.97
C GLY A 485 -17.26 -24.88 8.70
N TYR A 486 -16.99 -23.57 8.88
CA TYR A 486 -15.74 -23.10 9.48
C TYR A 486 -15.76 -23.17 11.00
N LEU A 487 -14.71 -23.74 11.59
CA LEU A 487 -14.54 -23.81 13.02
C LEU A 487 -13.85 -22.51 13.53
N THR A 488 -14.46 -21.87 14.52
CA THR A 488 -13.87 -20.70 15.16
C THR A 488 -12.73 -21.08 16.10
N SER A 489 -11.85 -20.14 16.44
CA SER A 489 -10.71 -20.35 17.34
C SER A 489 -11.08 -20.96 18.69
N ARG A 490 -12.32 -20.78 19.17
CA ARG A 490 -12.83 -21.41 20.40
C ARG A 490 -12.99 -22.92 20.31
N HIS A 491 -13.18 -23.47 19.11
CA HIS A 491 -13.36 -24.91 18.88
C HIS A 491 -12.06 -25.63 18.50
N GLN A 492 -10.99 -24.89 18.22
CA GLN A 492 -9.71 -25.46 17.77
C GLN A 492 -8.80 -25.93 18.92
N THR A 493 -9.14 -25.62 20.17
CA THR A 493 -8.33 -25.92 21.37
C THR A 493 -8.65 -27.28 22.03
N GLN A 494 -9.56 -28.08 21.49
CA GLN A 494 -9.75 -29.44 22.01
C GLN A 494 -8.90 -30.44 21.21
N PRO A 495 -7.86 -31.06 21.81
CA PRO A 495 -7.21 -32.19 21.17
C PRO A 495 -8.22 -33.35 21.08
N THR A 496 -8.44 -33.82 19.89
CA THR A 496 -9.10 -35.12 19.68
C THR A 496 -8.33 -36.19 20.45
N GLN A 497 -8.97 -36.77 21.48
CA GLN A 497 -8.46 -37.90 22.22
C GLN A 497 -8.40 -39.16 21.33
#